data_90d4d1b4ea076d1243e835cb71accb40
#
_entry.id   90d4d1b4ea076d1243e835cb71accb40
#
_cell.length_a   1.000
_cell.length_b   1.000
_cell.length_c   1.000
_cell.angle_alpha   90.00
_cell.angle_beta   90.00
_cell.angle_gamma   90.00
#
_symmetry.space_group_name_H-M   'P 1'
#
loop_
_entity.id
_entity.type
_entity.pdbx_description
1 polymer ?
#
loop_
_entity_poly.entity_id
_entity_poly.type
_entity_poly.pdbx_seq_one_letter_code
_entity_poly.pdbx_strand_id
1 'polypeptide(L)'
;LPPLQPASKYRIVQGFNGSFSHSGASRYALDFAAPVGTPILAARAGVVIDTKDDGTKGGPHSRLAKHANYVAILHSDGTTGEYYHLKHEGVVVERGQTVQQGQLIGYTGNTGFSSLPHLHFGIYVAKFHGKYVSVPFSLAKTSAGNTH
;
A
#
# COMPACT_ATOMS: atom_id res chain seq x y z
N LEU A 1 -4.72 -10.47 -5.27
CA LEU A 1 -5.86 -9.60 -5.55
C LEU A 1 -5.38 -8.15 -5.56
N PRO A 2 -5.70 -7.36 -6.59
CA PRO A 2 -5.38 -5.93 -6.56
C PRO A 2 -6.01 -5.23 -5.35
N PRO A 3 -5.30 -4.26 -4.74
CA PRO A 3 -5.79 -3.60 -3.52
C PRO A 3 -6.94 -2.62 -3.74
N LEU A 4 -7.25 -2.27 -4.98
CA LEU A 4 -8.39 -1.44 -5.35
C LEU A 4 -9.28 -2.21 -6.31
N GLN A 5 -10.60 -2.14 -6.12
CA GLN A 5 -11.57 -2.87 -6.93
C GLN A 5 -12.69 -1.94 -7.43
N PRO A 6 -13.13 -2.08 -8.68
CA PRO A 6 -12.57 -2.96 -9.71
C PRO A 6 -11.20 -2.45 -10.20
N ALA A 7 -10.27 -3.35 -10.38
CA ALA A 7 -8.89 -2.98 -10.75
C ALA A 7 -8.83 -2.19 -12.07
N SER A 8 -9.71 -2.48 -13.02
CA SER A 8 -9.74 -1.81 -14.31
C SER A 8 -10.11 -0.33 -14.23
N LYS A 9 -10.69 0.12 -13.13
CA LYS A 9 -11.08 1.52 -12.92
C LYS A 9 -9.88 2.40 -12.55
N TYR A 10 -8.82 1.83 -12.01
CA TYR A 10 -7.70 2.58 -11.45
C TYR A 10 -6.45 2.29 -12.26
N ARG A 11 -5.88 3.35 -12.85
CA ARG A 11 -4.64 3.22 -13.64
C ARG A 11 -3.42 3.29 -12.74
N ILE A 12 -2.36 2.63 -13.15
CA ILE A 12 -1.05 2.74 -12.53
C ILE A 12 -0.38 4.00 -13.07
N VAL A 13 -0.03 4.93 -12.19
CA VAL A 13 0.66 6.20 -12.55
C VAL A 13 2.16 6.12 -12.32
N GLN A 14 2.63 5.15 -11.50
CA GLN A 14 4.03 4.83 -11.35
C GLN A 14 4.17 3.34 -11.12
N GLY A 15 4.88 2.66 -12.02
CA GLY A 15 5.12 1.23 -11.91
C GLY A 15 6.47 0.91 -11.26
N PHE A 16 6.90 -0.32 -11.41
CA PHE A 16 8.22 -0.76 -10.93
C PHE A 16 9.33 0.11 -11.49
N ASN A 17 10.29 0.51 -10.64
CA ASN A 17 11.40 1.38 -10.99
C ASN A 17 10.99 2.78 -11.48
N GLY A 18 9.79 3.24 -11.15
CA GLY A 18 9.35 4.58 -11.50
C GLY A 18 10.29 5.65 -10.95
N SER A 19 10.58 6.69 -11.76
CA SER A 19 11.63 7.66 -11.45
C SER A 19 11.29 8.64 -10.34
N PHE A 20 10.02 8.86 -10.02
CA PHE A 20 9.63 9.85 -9.02
C PHE A 20 9.95 9.38 -7.59
N SER A 21 9.48 8.20 -7.19
CA SER A 21 9.66 7.69 -5.83
C SER A 21 9.93 6.18 -5.74
N HIS A 22 9.88 5.46 -6.87
CA HIS A 22 10.06 4.01 -6.90
C HIS A 22 11.51 3.63 -7.22
N SER A 23 12.42 4.01 -6.32
CA SER A 23 13.83 3.66 -6.39
C SER A 23 14.28 3.11 -5.04
N GLY A 24 15.45 2.49 -4.99
CA GLY A 24 15.97 1.93 -3.76
C GLY A 24 15.00 0.93 -3.13
N ALA A 25 14.58 1.17 -1.88
CA ALA A 25 13.70 0.27 -1.15
C ALA A 25 12.30 0.12 -1.77
N SER A 26 11.84 1.09 -2.55
CA SER A 26 10.49 1.09 -3.14
C SER A 26 10.46 0.85 -4.64
N ARG A 27 11.56 0.36 -5.24
CA ARG A 27 11.64 0.22 -6.71
C ARG A 27 10.56 -0.70 -7.30
N TYR A 28 10.05 -1.63 -6.55
CA TYR A 28 9.02 -2.59 -7.00
C TYR A 28 7.63 -2.28 -6.44
N ALA A 29 7.38 -1.04 -6.04
CA ALA A 29 6.05 -0.62 -5.64
C ALA A 29 5.26 -0.12 -6.84
N LEU A 30 3.94 -0.09 -6.69
CA LEU A 30 3.00 0.42 -7.69
C LEU A 30 2.18 1.55 -7.09
N ASP A 31 1.97 2.61 -7.87
CA ASP A 31 1.07 3.70 -7.50
C ASP A 31 -0.19 3.63 -8.36
N PHE A 32 -1.33 3.55 -7.71
CA PHE A 32 -2.65 3.54 -8.35
C PHE A 32 -3.31 4.89 -8.15
N ALA A 33 -3.58 5.62 -9.23
CA ALA A 33 -4.33 6.88 -9.13
C ALA A 33 -5.74 6.59 -8.63
N ALA A 34 -6.16 7.27 -7.58
CA ALA A 34 -7.48 7.09 -6.99
C ALA A 34 -7.92 8.34 -6.24
N PRO A 35 -9.20 8.75 -6.35
CA PRO A 35 -9.71 9.86 -5.53
C PRO A 35 -9.56 9.56 -4.04
N VAL A 36 -9.38 10.61 -3.24
CA VAL A 36 -9.37 10.48 -1.78
C VAL A 36 -10.66 9.79 -1.31
N GLY A 37 -10.54 8.84 -0.41
CA GLY A 37 -11.67 8.11 0.13
C GLY A 37 -12.03 6.83 -0.62
N THR A 38 -11.20 6.39 -1.57
CA THR A 38 -11.41 5.12 -2.27
C THR A 38 -11.10 3.95 -1.31
N PRO A 39 -11.99 2.94 -1.20
CA PRO A 39 -11.73 1.80 -0.34
C PRO A 39 -10.50 1.01 -0.77
N ILE A 40 -9.68 0.64 0.19
CA ILE A 40 -8.49 -0.20 0.00
C ILE A 40 -8.78 -1.57 0.58
N LEU A 41 -8.54 -2.61 -0.21
CA LEU A 41 -8.76 -4.01 0.18
C LEU A 41 -7.43 -4.71 0.38
N ALA A 42 -7.36 -5.64 1.34
CA ALA A 42 -6.17 -6.44 1.54
C ALA A 42 -5.89 -7.29 0.29
N ALA A 43 -4.73 -7.13 -0.31
CA ALA A 43 -4.35 -7.88 -1.51
C ALA A 43 -4.14 -9.37 -1.20
N ARG A 44 -3.75 -9.69 0.03
CA ARG A 44 -3.58 -11.05 0.56
C ARG A 44 -3.95 -11.10 2.03
N ALA A 45 -4.33 -12.29 2.49
CA ALA A 45 -4.56 -12.55 3.91
C ALA A 45 -3.27 -12.39 4.72
N GLY A 46 -3.41 -12.03 5.98
CA GLY A 46 -2.29 -11.91 6.88
C GLY A 46 -2.67 -11.27 8.21
N VAL A 47 -1.66 -10.83 8.93
CA VAL A 47 -1.83 -10.17 10.23
C VAL A 47 -1.34 -8.73 10.12
N VAL A 48 -2.15 -7.79 10.57
CA VAL A 48 -1.77 -6.37 10.60
C VAL A 48 -0.68 -6.20 11.65
N ILE A 49 0.50 -5.76 11.20
CA ILE A 49 1.65 -5.58 12.10
C ILE A 49 1.92 -4.13 12.45
N ASP A 50 1.43 -3.19 11.65
CA ASP A 50 1.59 -1.77 11.94
C ASP A 50 0.55 -0.96 11.19
N THR A 51 0.13 0.16 11.80
CA THR A 51 -0.80 1.13 11.20
C THR A 51 -0.44 2.53 11.63
N LYS A 52 -0.76 3.51 10.79
CA LYS A 52 -0.69 4.93 11.12
C LYS A 52 -1.80 5.64 10.36
N ASP A 53 -2.60 6.45 11.06
CA ASP A 53 -3.63 7.26 10.41
C ASP A 53 -3.79 8.65 11.04
N ASP A 54 -2.79 9.10 11.79
CA ASP A 54 -2.80 10.42 12.43
C ASP A 54 -2.17 11.52 11.57
N GLY A 55 -1.58 11.18 10.43
CA GLY A 55 -0.98 12.16 9.52
C GLY A 55 -2.04 12.98 8.81
N THR A 56 -1.80 14.30 8.71
CA THR A 56 -2.71 15.24 8.05
C THR A 56 -2.05 16.03 6.93
N LYS A 57 -0.74 15.84 6.72
CA LYS A 57 0.04 16.63 5.76
C LYS A 57 0.45 15.77 4.56
N GLY A 58 0.44 16.39 3.39
CA GLY A 58 0.93 15.76 2.17
C GLY A 58 1.35 16.80 1.14
N GLY A 59 2.23 16.39 0.24
CA GLY A 59 2.72 17.26 -0.82
C GLY A 59 3.96 16.69 -1.49
N PRO A 60 4.48 17.38 -2.54
CA PRO A 60 5.57 16.86 -3.37
C PRO A 60 6.96 17.08 -2.77
N HIS A 61 7.09 17.08 -1.46
CA HIS A 61 8.36 17.26 -0.76
C HIS A 61 8.71 16.04 0.06
N SER A 62 9.93 15.54 -0.08
CA SER A 62 10.37 14.33 0.64
C SER A 62 10.34 14.48 2.16
N ARG A 63 10.45 15.71 2.69
CA ARG A 63 10.34 15.96 4.13
C ARG A 63 8.96 15.58 4.71
N LEU A 64 7.95 15.45 3.85
CA LEU A 64 6.60 15.08 4.26
C LEU A 64 6.40 13.56 4.34
N ALA A 65 7.39 12.76 3.95
CA ALA A 65 7.25 11.30 3.94
C ALA A 65 6.82 10.73 5.29
N LYS A 66 7.28 11.31 6.40
CA LYS A 66 6.94 10.88 7.77
C LYS A 66 5.46 11.07 8.12
N HIS A 67 4.72 11.85 7.32
CA HIS A 67 3.29 12.10 7.54
C HIS A 67 2.40 11.11 6.78
N ALA A 68 2.98 10.21 5.99
CA ALA A 68 2.20 9.22 5.26
C ALA A 68 1.51 8.26 6.21
N ASN A 69 0.20 8.12 6.07
CA ASN A 69 -0.55 7.09 6.78
C ASN A 69 -0.43 5.77 6.02
N TYR A 70 -0.46 4.65 6.75
CA TYR A 70 -0.21 3.35 6.13
C TYR A 70 -0.81 2.20 6.93
N VAL A 71 -0.91 1.05 6.24
CA VAL A 71 -1.18 -0.26 6.84
C VAL A 71 -0.11 -1.22 6.34
N ALA A 72 0.45 -2.01 7.23
CA ALA A 72 1.39 -3.08 6.91
C ALA A 72 0.82 -4.42 7.37
N ILE A 73 0.78 -5.40 6.46
CA ILE A 73 0.22 -6.73 6.72
C ILE A 73 1.31 -7.77 6.49
N LEU A 74 1.58 -8.59 7.50
CA LEU A 74 2.54 -9.69 7.42
C LEU A 74 1.83 -10.92 6.86
N HIS A 75 2.38 -11.48 5.80
CA HIS A 75 1.87 -12.68 5.15
C HIS A 75 2.59 -13.94 5.65
N SER A 76 2.00 -15.11 5.38
CA SER A 76 2.55 -16.40 5.85
C SER A 76 3.93 -16.74 5.29
N ASP A 77 4.32 -16.14 4.17
CA ASP A 77 5.63 -16.36 3.54
C ASP A 77 6.71 -15.41 4.08
N GLY A 78 6.40 -14.59 5.08
CA GLY A 78 7.34 -13.64 5.67
C GLY A 78 7.44 -12.30 4.97
N THR A 79 6.72 -12.10 3.86
CA THR A 79 6.63 -10.79 3.20
C THR A 79 5.59 -9.91 3.87
N THR A 80 5.71 -8.59 3.70
CA THR A 80 4.68 -7.63 4.13
C THR A 80 4.09 -6.92 2.93
N GLY A 81 2.75 -6.83 2.89
CA GLY A 81 2.03 -5.95 2.00
C GLY A 81 1.89 -4.60 2.68
N GLU A 82 2.33 -3.53 2.01
CA GLU A 82 2.34 -2.20 2.60
C GLU A 82 1.59 -1.23 1.72
N TYR A 83 0.70 -0.47 2.35
CA TYR A 83 -0.28 0.42 1.71
C TYR A 83 -0.09 1.81 2.29
N TYR A 84 0.33 2.78 1.46
CA TYR A 84 0.72 4.12 1.92
C TYR A 84 -0.14 5.22 1.33
N HIS A 85 -0.06 6.39 1.96
CA HIS A 85 -0.74 7.64 1.61
C HIS A 85 -2.23 7.59 1.94
N LEU A 86 -2.60 6.83 2.97
CA LEU A 86 -3.97 6.71 3.40
C LEU A 86 -4.49 8.02 3.98
N LYS A 87 -5.80 8.15 3.99
CA LYS A 87 -6.51 9.29 4.51
C LYS A 87 -6.32 9.40 6.03
N HIS A 88 -6.31 10.64 6.54
CA HIS A 88 -6.37 10.90 7.98
C HIS A 88 -7.59 10.21 8.59
N GLU A 89 -7.38 9.48 9.68
CA GLU A 89 -8.42 8.64 10.32
C GLU A 89 -9.05 7.62 9.37
N GLY A 90 -8.32 7.22 8.33
CA GLY A 90 -8.83 6.34 7.26
C GLY A 90 -8.42 4.89 7.38
N VAL A 91 -7.77 4.46 8.45
CA VAL A 91 -7.45 3.05 8.71
C VAL A 91 -8.57 2.42 9.52
N VAL A 92 -9.08 1.26 9.07
CA VAL A 92 -10.21 0.59 9.72
C VAL A 92 -9.84 -0.74 10.36
N VAL A 93 -8.55 -1.05 10.41
CA VAL A 93 -8.02 -2.27 11.06
C VAL A 93 -7.05 -1.89 12.16
N GLU A 94 -6.78 -2.82 13.05
CA GLU A 94 -5.89 -2.62 14.18
C GLU A 94 -4.70 -3.55 14.12
N ARG A 95 -3.58 -3.12 14.67
CA ARG A 95 -2.40 -3.94 14.86
C ARG A 95 -2.76 -5.23 15.61
N GLY A 96 -2.33 -6.36 15.09
CA GLY A 96 -2.64 -7.68 15.62
C GLY A 96 -3.88 -8.34 15.03
N GLN A 97 -4.68 -7.60 14.27
CA GLN A 97 -5.87 -8.14 13.64
C GLN A 97 -5.50 -9.04 12.46
N THR A 98 -6.16 -10.19 12.34
CA THR A 98 -6.08 -11.04 11.16
C THR A 98 -7.05 -10.52 10.10
N VAL A 99 -6.59 -10.39 8.87
CA VAL A 99 -7.41 -9.97 7.72
C VAL A 99 -7.39 -11.02 6.64
N GLN A 100 -8.48 -11.10 5.90
CA GLN A 100 -8.63 -11.99 4.74
C GLN A 100 -8.35 -11.22 3.45
N GLN A 101 -7.97 -11.93 2.39
CA GLN A 101 -7.87 -11.33 1.07
C GLN A 101 -9.21 -10.67 0.70
N GLY A 102 -9.16 -9.44 0.21
CA GLY A 102 -10.36 -8.68 -0.17
C GLY A 102 -11.06 -7.96 0.98
N GLN A 103 -10.58 -8.08 2.20
CA GLN A 103 -11.16 -7.37 3.34
C GLN A 103 -10.81 -5.89 3.30
N LEU A 104 -11.77 -5.01 3.63
CA LEU A 104 -11.55 -3.58 3.73
C LEU A 104 -10.54 -3.28 4.84
N ILE A 105 -9.50 -2.51 4.52
CA ILE A 105 -8.47 -2.15 5.50
C ILE A 105 -8.31 -0.64 5.69
N GLY A 106 -8.81 0.17 4.78
CA GLY A 106 -8.71 1.62 4.90
C GLY A 106 -9.20 2.34 3.66
N TYR A 107 -8.89 3.63 3.59
CA TYR A 107 -9.28 4.51 2.50
C TYR A 107 -8.10 5.31 2.00
N THR A 108 -8.05 5.52 0.69
CA THR A 108 -6.99 6.30 0.05
C THR A 108 -7.02 7.76 0.49
N GLY A 109 -5.87 8.37 0.46
CA GLY A 109 -5.69 9.78 0.76
C GLY A 109 -4.61 10.41 -0.11
N ASN A 110 -3.92 11.39 0.46
CA ASN A 110 -2.81 12.06 -0.19
C ASN A 110 -1.77 12.52 0.85
N THR A 111 -1.65 11.77 1.94
CA THR A 111 -0.70 12.09 3.03
C THR A 111 0.71 11.64 2.69
N GLY A 112 1.69 12.33 3.26
CA GLY A 112 3.09 12.01 3.06
C GLY A 112 3.71 12.62 1.81
N PHE A 113 4.76 12.01 1.30
CA PHE A 113 5.42 12.45 0.08
C PHE A 113 4.61 12.01 -1.14
N SER A 114 3.71 12.89 -1.57
CA SER A 114 2.75 12.57 -2.62
C SER A 114 2.35 13.82 -3.39
N SER A 115 2.36 13.76 -4.72
CA SER A 115 1.98 14.88 -5.59
C SER A 115 0.55 14.81 -6.08
N LEU A 116 -0.13 13.66 -5.90
CA LEU A 116 -1.52 13.48 -6.30
C LEU A 116 -2.15 12.37 -5.45
N PRO A 117 -3.49 12.38 -5.29
CA PRO A 117 -4.17 11.30 -4.58
C PRO A 117 -3.92 9.95 -5.26
N HIS A 118 -3.39 9.00 -4.50
CA HIS A 118 -3.09 7.66 -5.02
C HIS A 118 -2.88 6.68 -3.89
N LEU A 119 -2.85 5.39 -4.23
CA LEU A 119 -2.39 4.34 -3.34
C LEU A 119 -1.00 3.90 -3.80
N HIS A 120 -0.03 3.95 -2.89
CA HIS A 120 1.28 3.34 -3.06
C HIS A 120 1.22 1.96 -2.41
N PHE A 121 1.43 0.92 -3.21
CA PHE A 121 1.36 -0.46 -2.74
C PHE A 121 2.62 -1.22 -3.14
N GLY A 122 3.19 -1.96 -2.20
CA GLY A 122 4.34 -2.81 -2.47
C GLY A 122 4.37 -4.01 -1.54
N ILE A 123 5.12 -5.02 -1.94
CA ILE A 123 5.44 -6.19 -1.13
C ILE A 123 6.91 -6.06 -0.72
N TYR A 124 7.17 -6.21 0.56
CA TYR A 124 8.49 -5.96 1.13
C TYR A 124 8.99 -7.17 1.90
N VAL A 125 10.31 -7.30 2.01
CA VAL A 125 10.96 -8.29 2.86
C VAL A 125 11.95 -7.57 3.76
N ALA A 126 12.16 -8.09 4.97
CA ALA A 126 13.22 -7.61 5.84
C ALA A 126 14.57 -8.04 5.28
N LYS A 127 15.51 -7.11 5.17
CA LYS A 127 16.88 -7.39 4.79
C LYS A 127 17.76 -7.50 6.02
N PHE A 128 18.95 -8.03 5.81
CA PHE A 128 19.99 -8.05 6.80
C PHE A 128 20.16 -6.64 7.39
N HIS A 129 20.32 -6.52 8.70
CA HIS A 129 20.34 -5.26 9.45
C HIS A 129 18.97 -4.56 9.57
N GLY A 130 17.87 -5.29 9.44
CA GLY A 130 16.53 -4.77 9.70
C GLY A 130 15.96 -3.83 8.66
N LYS A 131 16.59 -3.72 7.50
CA LYS A 131 16.06 -2.87 6.42
C LYS A 131 15.02 -3.64 5.62
N TYR A 132 13.93 -2.96 5.27
CA TYR A 132 12.91 -3.48 4.38
C TYR A 132 13.17 -3.02 2.96
N VAL A 133 13.01 -3.92 2.01
CA VAL A 133 13.07 -3.59 0.58
C VAL A 133 11.90 -4.23 -0.12
N SER A 134 11.41 -3.55 -1.17
CA SER A 134 10.35 -4.09 -2.01
C SER A 134 10.86 -5.25 -2.85
N VAL A 135 9.94 -6.15 -3.22
CA VAL A 135 10.22 -7.27 -4.10
C VAL A 135 9.23 -7.25 -5.26
N PRO A 136 9.61 -7.78 -6.43
CA PRO A 136 8.68 -7.91 -7.55
C PRO A 136 7.50 -8.79 -7.18
N PHE A 137 6.33 -8.46 -7.68
CA PHE A 137 5.13 -9.25 -7.48
C PHE A 137 4.23 -9.10 -8.71
N SER A 138 3.24 -9.98 -8.80
CA SER A 138 2.17 -9.85 -9.78
C SER A 138 0.84 -9.87 -9.07
N LEU A 139 -0.16 -9.18 -9.66
CA LEU A 139 -1.50 -9.13 -9.13
C LEU A 139 -2.39 -9.99 -10.01
N ALA A 140 -3.06 -10.97 -9.41
CA ALA A 140 -4.04 -11.78 -10.11
C ALA A 140 -5.24 -10.93 -10.48
N LYS A 141 -5.87 -11.27 -11.61
CA LYS A 141 -7.18 -10.72 -11.93
C LYS A 141 -8.18 -11.21 -10.90
N THR A 142 -9.23 -10.42 -10.64
CA THR A 142 -10.23 -10.72 -9.62
C THR A 142 -11.13 -11.90 -9.97
N SER A 143 -11.11 -12.33 -11.22
CA SER A 143 -11.97 -13.40 -11.70
C SER A 143 -11.34 -14.77 -11.49
N ALA A 144 -12.16 -15.82 -11.51
CA ALA A 144 -11.77 -17.21 -11.59
C ALA A 144 -10.98 -17.74 -10.41
N GLY A 145 -11.06 -17.11 -9.25
CA GLY A 145 -10.42 -17.62 -8.05
C GLY A 145 -8.90 -17.59 -8.07
N ASN A 146 -8.28 -16.80 -8.94
CA ASN A 146 -6.85 -16.61 -8.93
C ASN A 146 -6.43 -15.85 -7.67
N THR A 147 -5.35 -16.29 -7.06
CA THR A 147 -4.82 -15.69 -5.83
C THR A 147 -3.33 -15.56 -5.89
N HIS A 148 -2.80 -14.78 -5.03
CA HIS A 148 -1.37 -14.62 -4.81
C HIS A 148 -1.02 -14.85 -3.38
#